data_46861e077bcf3b4b0c40cf73baa53389
#
_entry.id   46861e077bcf3b4b0c40cf73baa53389
#
_cell.length_a   1.000
_cell.length_b   1.000
_cell.length_c   1.000
_cell.angle_alpha   90.00
_cell.angle_beta   90.00
_cell.angle_gamma   90.00
#
_symmetry.space_group_name_H-M   'P 1'
#
loop_
_entity.id
_entity.type
_entity.pdbx_description
1 polymer ?
#
loop_
_entity_poly.entity_id
_entity_poly.type
_entity_poly.pdbx_seq_one_letter_code
_entity_poly.pdbx_strand_id
1 'polypeptide(L)'
;MSQSGPSGFRKFFSKKVDEDKVEEEILSMVEEGHEQGLIEEGEMELINNIFEFGDKEAKDIMTPRQKIVAVENTQTVEQALQLAVENNFSRYPVYEEDLDNIIGLVHIKDLIAVYMKDPKTPEIGRASCRERV
;
A
#
# COMPACT_ATOMS: atom_id res chain seq x y z
N MET A 1 33.41 -5.85 -33.48
CA MET A 1 32.77 -5.41 -32.37
C MET A 1 32.45 -6.42 -31.32
N SER A 2 33.08 -6.25 -30.36
CA SER A 2 33.03 -7.20 -29.28
C SER A 2 31.71 -7.13 -28.57
N GLN A 3 31.08 -8.20 -28.60
CA GLN A 3 30.02 -8.35 -27.65
C GLN A 3 30.59 -8.57 -26.30
N SER A 4 30.67 -7.48 -25.61
CA SER A 4 31.29 -7.45 -24.30
C SER A 4 30.40 -7.98 -23.18
N GLY A 5 29.41 -8.70 -23.47
CA GLY A 5 28.67 -9.38 -22.38
C GLY A 5 29.30 -10.73 -22.09
N PRO A 6 29.52 -11.10 -20.83
CA PRO A 6 29.89 -12.47 -20.53
C PRO A 6 28.85 -13.41 -21.11
N SER A 7 29.28 -14.24 -22.03
CA SER A 7 28.38 -15.20 -22.69
C SER A 7 27.63 -16.11 -21.72
N GLY A 8 28.16 -16.27 -20.53
CA GLY A 8 27.54 -17.00 -19.43
C GLY A 8 26.31 -16.28 -18.83
N PHE A 9 26.35 -14.97 -18.79
CA PHE A 9 25.21 -14.17 -18.28
C PHE A 9 24.01 -14.20 -19.24
N ARG A 10 24.28 -14.16 -20.53
CA ARG A 10 23.24 -14.30 -21.56
C ARG A 10 22.63 -15.71 -21.59
N LYS A 11 23.45 -16.74 -21.42
CA LYS A 11 22.96 -18.12 -21.32
C LYS A 11 22.12 -18.35 -20.06
N PHE A 12 22.44 -17.68 -18.97
CA PHE A 12 21.70 -17.74 -17.72
C PHE A 12 20.28 -17.19 -17.89
N PHE A 13 20.11 -16.08 -18.62
CA PHE A 13 18.79 -15.50 -18.87
C PHE A 13 18.04 -16.09 -20.07
N SER A 14 18.69 -16.83 -20.95
CA SER A 14 18.03 -17.44 -22.11
C SER A 14 17.36 -18.80 -21.83
N LYS A 15 17.73 -19.47 -20.74
CA LYS A 15 16.96 -20.58 -20.21
C LYS A 15 15.82 -20.03 -19.41
N LYS A 16 14.64 -20.65 -19.48
CA LYS A 16 13.58 -20.43 -18.50
C LYS A 16 14.23 -20.59 -17.12
N VAL A 17 14.55 -19.49 -16.55
CA VAL A 17 15.12 -19.45 -15.21
C VAL A 17 13.98 -19.74 -14.28
N ASP A 18 14.12 -20.80 -13.53
CA ASP A 18 13.24 -21.10 -12.44
C ASP A 18 13.52 -20.01 -11.40
N GLU A 19 12.60 -19.06 -11.28
CA GLU A 19 12.75 -17.89 -10.39
C GLU A 19 13.02 -18.35 -8.96
N ASP A 20 12.33 -19.39 -8.53
CA ASP A 20 12.51 -19.96 -7.19
C ASP A 20 13.94 -20.47 -6.96
N LYS A 21 14.54 -21.05 -7.99
CA LYS A 21 15.90 -21.55 -7.92
C LYS A 21 16.95 -20.46 -7.80
N VAL A 22 16.76 -19.36 -8.54
CA VAL A 22 17.67 -18.19 -8.47
C VAL A 22 17.57 -17.54 -7.10
N GLU A 23 16.39 -17.39 -6.58
CA GLU A 23 16.16 -16.86 -5.25
C GLU A 23 16.82 -17.69 -4.17
N GLU A 24 16.67 -19.01 -4.21
CA GLU A 24 17.35 -19.94 -3.30
C GLU A 24 18.87 -19.83 -3.37
N GLU A 25 19.43 -19.71 -4.56
CA GLU A 25 20.87 -19.54 -4.75
C GLU A 25 21.37 -18.22 -4.16
N ILE A 26 20.65 -17.13 -4.38
CA ILE A 26 20.99 -15.81 -3.82
C ILE A 26 20.93 -15.83 -2.29
N LEU A 27 19.85 -16.39 -1.73
CA LEU A 27 19.68 -16.50 -0.28
C LEU A 27 20.77 -17.37 0.35
N SER A 28 21.16 -18.46 -0.31
CA SER A 28 22.26 -19.31 0.13
C SER A 28 23.59 -18.55 0.16
N MET A 29 23.87 -17.72 -0.85
CA MET A 29 25.07 -16.88 -0.88
C MET A 29 25.05 -15.82 0.23
N VAL A 30 23.91 -15.24 0.50
CA VAL A 30 23.72 -14.26 1.59
C VAL A 30 23.97 -14.91 2.96
N GLU A 31 23.42 -16.10 3.16
CA GLU A 31 23.60 -16.87 4.40
C GLU A 31 25.08 -17.24 4.61
N GLU A 32 25.78 -17.69 3.56
CA GLU A 32 27.21 -17.97 3.60
C GLU A 32 28.01 -16.69 3.90
N GLY A 33 27.68 -15.57 3.29
CA GLY A 33 28.27 -14.26 3.58
C GLY A 33 28.06 -13.80 5.02
N HIS A 34 26.91 -14.09 5.59
CA HIS A 34 26.62 -13.82 7.00
C HIS A 34 27.46 -14.69 7.94
N GLU A 35 27.58 -15.98 7.66
CA GLU A 35 28.43 -16.89 8.44
C GLU A 35 29.90 -16.48 8.44
N GLN A 36 30.37 -15.92 7.34
CA GLN A 36 31.75 -15.41 7.22
C GLN A 36 31.94 -14.00 7.81
N GLY A 37 30.89 -13.40 8.35
CA GLY A 37 30.94 -12.07 8.94
C GLY A 37 30.99 -10.91 7.94
N LEU A 38 30.73 -11.16 6.65
CA LEU A 38 30.75 -10.16 5.59
C LEU A 38 29.40 -9.44 5.48
N ILE A 39 28.33 -10.08 5.90
CA ILE A 39 26.95 -9.56 5.88
C ILE A 39 26.44 -9.56 7.31
N GLU A 40 25.95 -8.41 7.76
CA GLU A 40 25.33 -8.26 9.07
C GLU A 40 23.93 -8.88 9.11
N GLU A 41 23.49 -9.28 10.29
CA GLU A 41 22.17 -9.88 10.50
C GLU A 41 21.02 -9.00 9.96
N GLY A 42 21.09 -7.70 10.23
CA GLY A 42 20.10 -6.73 9.73
C GLY A 42 20.08 -6.62 8.21
N GLU A 43 21.24 -6.74 7.57
CA GLU A 43 21.34 -6.74 6.10
C GLU A 43 20.73 -8.02 5.50
N MET A 44 20.98 -9.14 6.12
CA MET A 44 20.39 -10.42 5.72
C MET A 44 18.86 -10.40 5.84
N GLU A 45 18.35 -9.86 6.94
CA GLU A 45 16.89 -9.69 7.15
C GLU A 45 16.26 -8.80 6.07
N LEU A 46 16.91 -7.69 5.72
CA LEU A 46 16.42 -6.79 4.67
C LEU A 46 16.37 -7.49 3.31
N ILE A 47 17.37 -8.31 2.99
CA ILE A 47 17.40 -9.08 1.74
C ILE A 47 16.25 -10.10 1.70
N ASN A 48 16.02 -10.81 2.78
CA ASN A 48 14.89 -11.74 2.89
C ASN A 48 13.55 -11.01 2.71
N ASN A 49 13.39 -9.84 3.32
CA ASN A 49 12.19 -9.04 3.20
C ASN A 49 11.95 -8.55 1.76
N ILE A 50 13.01 -8.25 1.00
CA ILE A 50 12.90 -7.87 -0.41
C ILE A 50 12.29 -9.01 -1.23
N PHE A 51 12.73 -10.23 -1.03
CA PHE A 51 12.18 -11.39 -1.74
C PHE A 51 10.73 -11.67 -1.34
N GLU A 52 10.42 -11.62 -0.06
CA GLU A 52 9.03 -11.73 0.40
C GLU A 52 8.12 -10.66 -0.18
N PHE A 53 8.61 -9.44 -0.30
CA PHE A 53 7.86 -8.33 -0.91
C PHE A 53 7.57 -8.60 -2.40
N GLY A 54 8.51 -9.21 -3.13
CA GLY A 54 8.33 -9.55 -4.54
C GLY A 54 7.20 -10.55 -4.78
N ASP A 55 6.96 -11.44 -3.85
CA ASP A 55 5.91 -12.46 -3.93
C ASP A 55 4.52 -11.95 -3.53
N LYS A 56 4.45 -10.76 -2.92
CA LYS A 56 3.17 -10.20 -2.46
C LYS A 56 2.39 -9.55 -3.60
N GLU A 57 1.12 -9.86 -3.61
CA GLU A 57 0.14 -9.18 -4.47
C GLU A 57 -0.58 -8.08 -3.67
N ALA A 58 -1.23 -7.16 -4.39
CA ALA A 58 -2.01 -6.10 -3.74
C ALA A 58 -3.07 -6.63 -2.78
N LYS A 59 -3.65 -7.78 -3.10
CA LYS A 59 -4.65 -8.44 -2.23
C LYS A 59 -4.11 -8.83 -0.85
N ASP A 60 -2.80 -9.07 -0.73
CA ASP A 60 -2.16 -9.49 0.54
C ASP A 60 -2.02 -8.34 1.53
N ILE A 61 -1.94 -7.12 1.02
CA ILE A 61 -1.75 -5.90 1.83
C ILE A 61 -2.96 -4.97 1.82
N MET A 62 -3.92 -5.18 0.94
CA MET A 62 -5.11 -4.34 0.85
C MET A 62 -6.04 -4.53 2.06
N THR A 63 -6.82 -3.52 2.33
CA THR A 63 -7.95 -3.65 3.25
C THR A 63 -9.12 -4.30 2.49
N PRO A 64 -9.58 -5.49 2.90
CA PRO A 64 -10.72 -6.12 2.25
C PRO A 64 -11.99 -5.27 2.39
N ARG A 65 -12.87 -5.35 1.40
CA ARG A 65 -14.11 -4.56 1.34
C ARG A 65 -14.89 -4.54 2.66
N GLN A 66 -14.97 -5.66 3.34
CA GLN A 66 -15.71 -5.80 4.59
C GLN A 66 -15.11 -5.00 5.76
N LYS A 67 -13.83 -4.65 5.65
CA LYS A 67 -13.10 -3.88 6.67
C LYS A 67 -12.89 -2.42 6.27
N ILE A 68 -13.29 -2.01 5.09
CA ILE A 68 -13.17 -0.63 4.65
C ILE A 68 -14.12 0.23 5.47
N VAL A 69 -13.58 1.25 6.10
CA VAL A 69 -14.36 2.28 6.79
C VAL A 69 -14.53 3.45 5.83
N ALA A 70 -15.74 3.67 5.38
CA ALA A 70 -16.09 4.70 4.42
C ALA A 70 -17.25 5.55 4.92
N VAL A 71 -17.42 6.73 4.35
CA VAL A 71 -18.52 7.64 4.68
C VAL A 71 -19.42 7.83 3.47
N GLU A 72 -20.72 7.88 3.70
CA GLU A 72 -21.67 8.16 2.66
C GLU A 72 -21.76 9.67 2.42
N ASN A 73 -21.90 10.08 1.16
CA ASN A 73 -21.97 11.50 0.80
C ASN A 73 -23.13 12.27 1.45
N THR A 74 -24.18 11.56 1.84
CA THR A 74 -25.36 12.12 2.52
C THR A 74 -25.18 12.27 4.03
N GLN A 75 -24.14 11.66 4.60
CA GLN A 75 -23.85 11.82 6.04
C GLN A 75 -23.40 13.25 6.36
N THR A 76 -23.67 13.66 7.59
CA THR A 76 -23.20 14.96 8.08
C THR A 76 -21.72 14.94 8.41
N VAL A 77 -21.11 16.11 8.40
CA VAL A 77 -19.70 16.27 8.81
C VAL A 77 -19.50 15.78 10.25
N GLU A 78 -20.44 16.02 11.14
CA GLU A 78 -20.40 15.55 12.51
C GLU A 78 -20.36 14.01 12.60
N GLN A 79 -21.21 13.34 11.84
CA GLN A 79 -21.23 11.88 11.78
C GLN A 79 -19.92 11.31 11.25
N ALA A 80 -19.36 11.95 10.22
CA ALA A 80 -18.05 11.56 9.69
C ALA A 80 -16.92 11.76 10.71
N LEU A 81 -16.96 12.84 11.48
CA LEU A 81 -15.98 13.07 12.53
C LEU A 81 -16.11 12.06 13.66
N GLN A 82 -17.32 11.66 14.03
CA GLN A 82 -17.51 10.58 15.01
C GLN A 82 -16.89 9.27 14.53
N LEU A 83 -17.15 8.92 13.26
CA LEU A 83 -16.56 7.74 12.64
C LEU A 83 -15.02 7.80 12.65
N ALA A 84 -14.48 8.98 12.38
CA ALA A 84 -13.03 9.20 12.39
C ALA A 84 -12.42 9.05 13.78
N VAL A 85 -13.09 9.50 14.82
CA VAL A 85 -12.64 9.34 16.21
C VAL A 85 -12.63 7.86 16.62
N GLU A 86 -13.62 7.10 16.19
CA GLU A 86 -13.73 5.67 16.51
C GLU A 86 -12.67 4.82 15.80
N ASN A 87 -12.29 5.18 14.58
CA ASN A 87 -11.44 4.36 13.71
C ASN A 87 -10.00 4.85 13.58
N ASN A 88 -9.71 6.11 13.91
CA ASN A 88 -8.37 6.70 13.91
C ASN A 88 -7.62 6.69 12.57
N PHE A 89 -8.33 6.72 11.45
CA PHE A 89 -7.71 6.90 10.14
C PHE A 89 -7.69 8.37 9.74
N SER A 90 -6.72 8.74 8.91
CA SER A 90 -6.58 10.12 8.43
C SER A 90 -7.44 10.42 7.21
N ARG A 91 -7.73 9.40 6.40
CA ARG A 91 -8.48 9.52 5.14
C ARG A 91 -9.57 8.47 5.07
N TYR A 92 -10.71 8.89 4.53
CA TYR A 92 -11.88 8.04 4.38
C TYR A 92 -12.40 8.13 2.95
N PRO A 93 -12.66 6.99 2.29
CA PRO A 93 -13.40 6.99 1.03
C PRO A 93 -14.81 7.53 1.25
N VAL A 94 -15.30 8.29 0.28
CA VAL A 94 -16.68 8.78 0.24
C VAL A 94 -17.40 8.01 -0.85
N TYR A 95 -18.53 7.43 -0.53
CA TYR A 95 -19.35 6.67 -1.46
C TYR A 95 -20.74 7.26 -1.61
N GLU A 96 -21.36 6.95 -2.74
CA GLU A 96 -22.74 7.33 -3.05
C GLU A 96 -23.55 6.04 -3.25
N GLU A 97 -24.59 5.87 -2.45
CA GLU A 97 -25.49 4.71 -2.43
C GLU A 97 -24.84 3.39 -2.05
N ASP A 98 -23.72 3.01 -2.65
CA ASP A 98 -23.05 1.74 -2.44
C ASP A 98 -21.53 1.92 -2.38
N LEU A 99 -20.87 1.05 -1.60
CA LEU A 99 -19.40 0.99 -1.51
C LEU A 99 -18.70 0.74 -2.84
N ASP A 100 -19.39 0.22 -3.84
CA ASP A 100 -18.86 0.07 -5.19
C ASP A 100 -18.77 1.39 -5.95
N ASN A 101 -19.46 2.42 -5.47
CA ASN A 101 -19.47 3.73 -6.08
C ASN A 101 -18.72 4.76 -5.22
N ILE A 102 -17.40 4.66 -5.22
CA ILE A 102 -16.54 5.63 -4.53
C ILE A 102 -16.42 6.89 -5.37
N ILE A 103 -16.85 8.01 -4.82
CA ILE A 103 -16.84 9.31 -5.50
C ILE A 103 -15.67 10.20 -5.12
N GLY A 104 -14.95 9.88 -4.06
CA GLY A 104 -13.81 10.67 -3.62
C GLY A 104 -13.22 10.21 -2.31
N LEU A 105 -12.29 11.00 -1.81
CA LEU A 105 -11.65 10.82 -0.52
C LEU A 105 -11.83 12.10 0.30
N VAL A 106 -12.00 11.96 1.59
CA VAL A 106 -12.03 13.06 2.53
C VAL A 106 -10.95 12.88 3.59
N HIS A 107 -10.21 13.94 3.88
CA HIS A 107 -9.22 13.96 4.93
C HIS A 107 -9.84 14.50 6.22
N ILE A 108 -9.49 13.89 7.36
CA ILE A 108 -10.01 14.32 8.67
C ILE A 108 -9.76 15.81 8.94
N LYS A 109 -8.64 16.36 8.50
CA LYS A 109 -8.34 17.79 8.65
C LYS A 109 -9.33 18.68 7.92
N ASP A 110 -9.78 18.28 6.75
CA ASP A 110 -10.76 19.02 5.96
C ASP A 110 -12.13 18.97 6.63
N LEU A 111 -12.51 17.84 7.21
CA LEU A 111 -13.73 17.70 7.99
C LEU A 111 -13.72 18.61 9.23
N ILE A 112 -12.62 18.64 9.95
CA ILE A 112 -12.45 19.51 11.12
C ILE A 112 -12.54 20.98 10.71
N ALA A 113 -11.87 21.38 9.62
CA ALA A 113 -11.90 22.76 9.12
C ALA A 113 -13.32 23.21 8.75
N VAL A 114 -14.06 22.35 8.08
CA VAL A 114 -15.46 22.64 7.72
C VAL A 114 -16.34 22.72 8.97
N TYR A 115 -16.20 21.80 9.89
CA TYR A 115 -16.94 21.78 11.14
C TYR A 115 -16.70 23.03 11.99
N MET A 116 -15.47 23.51 12.04
CA MET A 116 -15.12 24.72 12.78
C MET A 116 -15.66 26.01 12.14
N LYS A 117 -15.82 26.03 10.82
CA LYS A 117 -16.42 27.15 10.11
C LYS A 117 -17.94 27.19 10.27
N ASP A 118 -18.58 26.05 10.12
CA ASP A 118 -20.03 25.90 10.23
C ASP A 118 -20.37 24.52 10.78
N PRO A 119 -20.60 24.40 12.10
CA PRO A 119 -21.00 23.15 12.73
C PRO A 119 -22.31 22.57 12.19
N LYS A 120 -23.08 23.38 11.49
CA LYS A 120 -24.37 22.99 10.91
C LYS A 120 -24.28 22.56 9.46
N THR A 121 -23.06 22.48 8.88
CA THR A 121 -22.88 22.02 7.50
C THR A 121 -23.46 20.61 7.38
N PRO A 122 -24.52 20.43 6.60
CA PRO A 122 -25.30 19.20 6.73
C PRO A 122 -24.67 18.00 6.05
N GLU A 123 -24.00 18.14 4.94
CA GLU A 123 -23.57 17.00 4.13
C GLU A 123 -22.10 17.06 3.71
N ILE A 124 -21.44 15.90 3.75
CA ILE A 124 -20.05 15.74 3.32
C ILE A 124 -19.87 16.06 1.83
N GLY A 125 -20.89 15.81 1.01
CA GLY A 125 -20.85 16.11 -0.42
C GLY A 125 -20.61 17.58 -0.76
N ARG A 126 -20.84 18.48 0.18
CA ARG A 126 -20.54 19.91 0.08
C ARG A 126 -19.23 20.31 0.75
N ALA A 127 -18.75 19.50 1.69
CA ALA A 127 -17.41 19.62 2.24
C ALA A 127 -16.43 19.06 1.22
N SER A 128 -15.58 19.91 0.68
CA SER A 128 -14.67 19.59 -0.40
C SER A 128 -14.02 18.19 -0.35
N CYS A 129 -14.52 17.28 -1.18
CA CYS A 129 -13.70 16.14 -1.62
C CYS A 129 -12.61 16.69 -2.53
N ARG A 130 -11.40 16.87 -2.02
CA ARG A 130 -10.29 17.41 -2.80
C ARG A 130 -9.79 16.45 -3.88
N GLU A 131 -10.00 15.17 -3.71
CA GLU A 131 -9.57 14.16 -4.66
C GLU A 131 -10.78 13.37 -5.14
N ARG A 132 -11.29 13.75 -6.29
CA ARG A 132 -12.29 12.97 -7.01
C ARG A 132 -11.59 11.87 -7.81
N VAL A 133 -12.02 10.67 -7.58
CA VAL A 133 -11.58 9.53 -8.38
C VAL A 133 -12.24 9.56 -9.75
#